data_6b8207464a6571a45fdf1fdc66aa464c
#
_entry.id   6b8207464a6571a45fdf1fdc66aa464c
#
_cell.length_a   1.000
_cell.length_b   1.000
_cell.length_c   1.000
_cell.angle_alpha   90.00
_cell.angle_beta   90.00
_cell.angle_gamma   90.00
#
_symmetry.space_group_name_H-M   'P 1'
#
loop_
_entity.id
_entity.type
_entity.pdbx_description
1 polymer ?
#
loop_
_entity_poly.entity_id
_entity_poly.type
_entity_poly.pdbx_seq_one_letter_code
_entity_poly.pdbx_strand_id
1 'polypeptide(L)'
;MKVLTGEQCAQYEAEGYLCLPGFLSFEWVQRLGKAMDKFIERSQSLNVSSASILVEPGHTPENPRLRRIPQTGAFDPDFEEFGLKGPIVDIAEDLIGPDIRLHHSKLNFKWSDGGEEIKWHQDIPFWPHSNYSPLTIGVYLCDVDDEMGPMGVYAGSQKGTLFPLRNNDGAWTGALSDAEVSSLSPENIRWCKGPRGTVTVHNCRAVHGSEPNRSTRMRPLLLHTYAAGDAKPLTGIMDGIPFSNIMV
;
A
#
# COMPACT_ATOMS: atom_id res chain seq x y z
N MET A 1 -5.83 21.80 7.71
CA MET A 1 -4.61 21.00 7.51
C MET A 1 -3.99 20.75 8.87
N LYS A 2 -3.66 19.50 9.15
CA LYS A 2 -3.11 19.06 10.44
C LYS A 2 -1.60 18.82 10.36
N VAL A 3 -1.15 18.16 9.30
CA VAL A 3 0.26 17.74 9.15
C VAL A 3 0.85 18.03 7.77
N LEU A 4 0.03 18.13 6.71
CA LEU A 4 0.49 18.45 5.37
C LEU A 4 0.54 19.95 5.13
N THR A 5 1.46 20.39 4.26
CA THR A 5 1.48 21.77 3.76
C THR A 5 0.47 21.96 2.63
N GLY A 6 0.09 23.23 2.36
CA GLY A 6 -0.78 23.53 1.22
C GLY A 6 -0.19 23.09 -0.13
N GLU A 7 1.15 23.13 -0.27
CA GLU A 7 1.85 22.66 -1.48
C GLU A 7 1.74 21.15 -1.64
N GLN A 8 1.86 20.39 -0.54
CA GLN A 8 1.69 18.92 -0.55
C GLN A 8 0.27 18.53 -0.91
N CYS A 9 -0.74 19.21 -0.35
CA CYS A 9 -2.13 18.96 -0.73
C CYS A 9 -2.38 19.28 -2.22
N ALA A 10 -1.85 20.40 -2.72
CA ALA A 10 -1.94 20.76 -4.13
C ALA A 10 -1.21 19.78 -5.04
N GLN A 11 -0.05 19.27 -4.62
CA GLN A 11 0.66 18.19 -5.34
C GLN A 11 -0.19 16.92 -5.41
N TYR A 12 -0.76 16.47 -4.29
CA TYR A 12 -1.62 15.28 -4.30
C TYR A 12 -2.83 15.45 -5.23
N GLU A 13 -3.47 16.60 -5.22
CA GLU A 13 -4.58 16.89 -6.12
C GLU A 13 -4.14 16.89 -7.59
N ALA A 14 -2.99 17.47 -7.88
CA ALA A 14 -2.46 17.56 -9.24
C ALA A 14 -1.95 16.21 -9.77
N GLU A 15 -1.22 15.47 -8.97
CA GLU A 15 -0.41 14.31 -9.37
C GLU A 15 -0.93 12.97 -8.85
N GLY A 16 -1.84 12.95 -7.86
CA GLY A 16 -2.45 11.75 -7.31
C GLY A 16 -1.57 10.97 -6.35
N TYR A 17 -0.44 11.52 -5.93
CA TYR A 17 0.48 10.86 -5.00
C TYR A 17 1.26 11.87 -4.15
N LEU A 18 1.84 11.37 -3.04
CA LEU A 18 2.89 12.03 -2.28
C LEU A 18 3.98 11.01 -1.92
N CYS A 19 5.20 11.51 -1.79
CA CYS A 19 6.29 10.82 -1.13
C CYS A 19 6.86 11.77 -0.08
N LEU A 20 6.85 11.34 1.19
CA LEU A 20 7.23 12.14 2.37
C LEU A 20 8.41 11.44 3.05
N PRO A 21 9.66 11.72 2.65
CA PRO A 21 10.83 11.05 3.20
C PRO A 21 10.99 11.30 4.70
N GLY A 22 11.17 10.24 5.49
CA GLY A 22 11.42 10.33 6.93
C GLY A 22 10.30 10.99 7.75
N PHE A 23 9.06 10.93 7.26
CA PHE A 23 7.92 11.61 7.90
C PHE A 23 7.60 11.08 9.30
N LEU A 24 7.71 9.77 9.52
CA LEU A 24 7.39 9.18 10.81
C LEU A 24 8.43 9.47 11.87
N SER A 25 7.97 9.71 13.10
CA SER A 25 8.86 9.81 14.26
C SER A 25 9.60 8.49 14.50
N PHE A 26 10.77 8.60 15.11
CA PHE A 26 11.57 7.45 15.52
C PHE A 26 10.78 6.46 16.40
N GLU A 27 9.93 6.96 17.29
CA GLU A 27 9.11 6.15 18.18
C GLU A 27 8.14 5.26 17.38
N TRP A 28 7.38 5.81 16.42
CA TRP A 28 6.49 5.04 15.57
C TRP A 28 7.24 4.00 14.76
N VAL A 29 8.36 4.41 14.16
CA VAL A 29 9.21 3.50 13.38
C VAL A 29 9.69 2.31 14.22
N GLN A 30 10.07 2.55 15.47
CA GLN A 30 10.49 1.48 16.40
C GLN A 30 9.34 0.55 16.80
N ARG A 31 8.17 1.11 17.12
CA ARG A 31 6.98 0.34 17.51
C ARG A 31 6.53 -0.58 16.37
N LEU A 32 6.35 -0.03 15.18
CA LEU A 32 5.93 -0.78 14.00
C LEU A 32 6.96 -1.84 13.59
N GLY A 33 8.25 -1.54 13.72
CA GLY A 33 9.31 -2.52 13.49
C GLY A 33 9.24 -3.70 14.45
N LYS A 34 9.08 -3.45 15.75
CA LYS A 34 8.91 -4.51 16.77
C LYS A 34 7.64 -5.33 16.53
N ALA A 35 6.54 -4.69 16.12
CA ALA A 35 5.32 -5.40 15.77
C ALA A 35 5.55 -6.31 14.55
N MET A 36 6.24 -5.84 13.52
CA MET A 36 6.63 -6.66 12.36
C MET A 36 7.49 -7.86 12.77
N ASP A 37 8.50 -7.64 13.63
CA ASP A 37 9.43 -8.69 14.06
C ASP A 37 8.70 -9.86 14.76
N LYS A 38 7.66 -9.58 15.57
CA LYS A 38 6.79 -10.61 16.16
C LYS A 38 6.15 -11.53 15.11
N PHE A 39 5.75 -10.99 13.95
CA PHE A 39 5.18 -11.80 12.88
C PHE A 39 6.23 -12.63 12.16
N ILE A 40 7.43 -12.10 11.97
CA ILE A 40 8.56 -12.86 11.42
C ILE A 40 8.88 -14.03 12.35
N GLU A 41 8.99 -13.80 13.65
CA GLU A 41 9.22 -14.84 14.64
C GLU A 41 8.11 -15.90 14.65
N ARG A 42 6.84 -15.48 14.68
CA ARG A 42 5.69 -16.39 14.62
C ARG A 42 5.67 -17.24 13.35
N SER A 43 6.15 -16.71 12.23
CA SER A 43 6.20 -17.45 10.97
C SER A 43 7.16 -18.63 10.99
N GLN A 44 8.14 -18.63 11.89
CA GLN A 44 9.08 -19.76 12.09
C GLN A 44 8.39 -21.04 12.59
N SER A 45 7.16 -20.95 13.07
CA SER A 45 6.34 -22.13 13.43
C SER A 45 5.42 -22.59 12.30
N LEU A 46 5.45 -21.96 11.13
CA LEU A 46 4.56 -22.25 10.00
C LEU A 46 5.31 -22.98 8.89
N ASN A 47 4.64 -23.94 8.26
CA ASN A 47 5.08 -24.55 7.00
C ASN A 47 4.23 -24.07 5.80
N VAL A 48 3.07 -23.49 6.07
CA VAL A 48 2.12 -22.99 5.07
C VAL A 48 1.47 -21.71 5.58
N SER A 49 0.85 -20.96 4.69
CA SER A 49 0.10 -19.75 5.05
C SER A 49 -0.99 -20.02 6.08
N SER A 50 -1.17 -19.07 6.98
CA SER A 50 -2.27 -19.00 7.96
C SER A 50 -3.20 -17.83 7.64
N ALA A 51 -4.27 -17.66 8.41
CA ALA A 51 -5.17 -16.52 8.27
C ALA A 51 -4.48 -15.16 8.52
N SER A 52 -3.46 -15.13 9.39
CA SER A 52 -2.75 -13.90 9.79
C SER A 52 -1.40 -13.70 9.10
N ILE A 53 -0.84 -14.74 8.50
CA ILE A 53 0.49 -14.71 7.85
C ILE A 53 0.42 -15.50 6.56
N LEU A 54 0.58 -14.82 5.43
CA LEU A 54 0.77 -15.45 4.14
C LEU A 54 2.28 -15.54 3.87
N VAL A 55 2.73 -16.73 3.46
CA VAL A 55 4.15 -17.00 3.19
C VAL A 55 4.41 -17.16 1.70
N GLU A 56 5.65 -16.89 1.28
CA GLU A 56 6.12 -17.09 -0.10
C GLU A 56 6.42 -18.57 -0.38
N PRO A 57 6.39 -18.99 -1.65
CA PRO A 57 7.02 -20.24 -2.06
C PRO A 57 8.48 -20.31 -1.58
N GLY A 58 8.90 -21.43 -1.00
CA GLY A 58 10.24 -21.60 -0.42
C GLY A 58 10.40 -21.08 1.01
N HIS A 59 9.30 -20.67 1.67
CA HIS A 59 9.30 -20.43 3.10
C HIS A 59 9.54 -21.73 3.88
N THR A 60 10.43 -21.65 4.87
CA THR A 60 10.63 -22.71 5.89
C THR A 60 10.75 -22.06 7.27
N PRO A 61 10.55 -22.83 8.37
CA PRO A 61 10.79 -22.30 9.72
C PRO A 61 12.20 -21.72 9.92
N GLU A 62 13.20 -22.30 9.29
CA GLU A 62 14.62 -21.88 9.39
C GLU A 62 14.94 -20.71 8.45
N ASN A 63 14.15 -20.52 7.38
CA ASN A 63 14.28 -19.41 6.43
C ASN A 63 12.91 -18.78 6.20
N PRO A 64 12.40 -17.97 7.16
CA PRO A 64 11.07 -17.37 7.07
C PRO A 64 10.97 -16.37 5.93
N ARG A 65 10.01 -16.60 5.03
CA ARG A 65 9.72 -15.74 3.89
C ARG A 65 8.23 -15.38 3.90
N LEU A 66 7.91 -14.29 4.59
CA LEU A 66 6.55 -13.77 4.63
C LEU A 66 6.24 -13.06 3.32
N ARG A 67 5.04 -13.27 2.79
CA ARG A 67 4.51 -12.53 1.65
C ARG A 67 3.69 -11.33 2.11
N ARG A 68 2.77 -11.59 3.05
CA ARG A 68 1.83 -10.57 3.51
C ARG A 68 1.26 -10.90 4.88
N ILE A 69 1.02 -9.86 5.67
CA ILE A 69 0.16 -9.89 6.84
C ILE A 69 -1.09 -9.09 6.48
N PRO A 70 -2.25 -9.72 6.23
CA PRO A 70 -3.50 -9.02 5.96
C PRO A 70 -4.09 -8.46 7.25
N GLN A 71 -4.87 -7.38 7.17
CA GLN A 71 -5.62 -6.82 8.31
C GLN A 71 -4.74 -6.63 9.56
N THR A 72 -3.59 -5.96 9.39
CA THR A 72 -2.55 -5.89 10.44
C THR A 72 -3.08 -5.48 11.81
N GLY A 73 -4.00 -4.51 11.87
CA GLY A 73 -4.62 -4.05 13.12
C GLY A 73 -5.47 -5.11 13.85
N ALA A 74 -5.96 -6.13 13.14
CA ALA A 74 -6.70 -7.22 13.78
C ALA A 74 -5.79 -8.18 14.58
N PHE A 75 -4.48 -8.11 14.39
CA PHE A 75 -3.53 -9.08 14.94
C PHE A 75 -2.45 -8.49 15.84
N ASP A 76 -2.29 -7.16 15.85
CA ASP A 76 -1.33 -6.47 16.73
C ASP A 76 -1.82 -5.07 17.09
N PRO A 77 -1.82 -4.70 18.40
CA PRO A 77 -2.35 -3.42 18.87
C PRO A 77 -1.53 -2.20 18.40
N ASP A 78 -0.23 -2.33 18.13
CA ASP A 78 0.58 -1.23 17.63
C ASP A 78 0.17 -0.87 16.18
N PHE A 79 -0.14 -1.88 15.35
CA PHE A 79 -0.69 -1.66 14.01
C PHE A 79 -2.12 -1.10 14.05
N GLU A 80 -2.96 -1.55 14.99
CA GLU A 80 -4.31 -1.02 15.18
C GLU A 80 -4.26 0.46 15.58
N GLU A 81 -3.50 0.79 16.61
CA GLU A 81 -3.36 2.18 17.06
C GLU A 81 -2.80 3.08 15.97
N PHE A 82 -1.80 2.60 15.23
CA PHE A 82 -1.22 3.34 14.12
C PHE A 82 -2.24 3.65 13.02
N GLY A 83 -3.06 2.67 12.65
CA GLY A 83 -4.09 2.83 11.62
C GLY A 83 -5.29 3.68 12.06
N LEU A 84 -5.56 3.77 13.36
CA LEU A 84 -6.73 4.48 13.89
C LEU A 84 -6.40 5.87 14.48
N LYS A 85 -5.16 6.06 14.94
CA LYS A 85 -4.74 7.27 15.71
C LYS A 85 -3.33 7.76 15.35
N GLY A 86 -2.63 7.07 14.46
CA GLY A 86 -1.28 7.46 14.04
C GLY A 86 -1.29 8.69 13.12
N PRO A 87 -0.11 9.28 12.86
CA PRO A 87 0.00 10.50 12.05
C PRO A 87 -0.47 10.33 10.60
N ILE A 88 -0.63 9.10 10.12
CA ILE A 88 -1.20 8.82 8.79
C ILE A 88 -2.70 9.12 8.71
N VAL A 89 -3.41 9.09 9.83
CA VAL A 89 -4.82 9.50 9.93
C VAL A 89 -4.95 10.98 9.61
N ASP A 90 -4.08 11.82 10.18
CA ASP A 90 -4.04 13.26 9.91
C ASP A 90 -3.71 13.55 8.43
N ILE A 91 -2.84 12.75 7.80
CA ILE A 91 -2.59 12.84 6.34
C ILE A 91 -3.88 12.55 5.55
N ALA A 92 -4.57 11.46 5.90
CA ALA A 92 -5.81 11.11 5.22
C ALA A 92 -6.88 12.20 5.37
N GLU A 93 -7.06 12.74 6.59
CA GLU A 93 -8.02 13.83 6.84
C GLU A 93 -7.66 15.14 6.10
N ASP A 94 -6.38 15.46 5.97
CA ASP A 94 -5.92 16.62 5.20
C ASP A 94 -6.26 16.49 3.70
N LEU A 95 -6.30 15.26 3.16
CA LEU A 95 -6.48 15.00 1.74
C LEU A 95 -7.94 14.69 1.34
N ILE A 96 -8.72 14.04 2.20
CA ILE A 96 -10.07 13.58 1.85
C ILE A 96 -11.16 14.02 2.85
N GLY A 97 -10.81 14.91 3.78
CA GLY A 97 -11.71 15.52 4.75
C GLY A 97 -11.72 14.81 6.11
N PRO A 98 -12.38 15.41 7.12
CA PRO A 98 -12.30 14.97 8.51
C PRO A 98 -13.12 13.71 8.83
N ASP A 99 -14.09 13.36 8.00
CA ASP A 99 -14.88 12.13 8.15
C ASP A 99 -14.27 11.06 7.24
N ILE A 100 -13.44 10.20 7.83
CA ILE A 100 -12.75 9.13 7.12
C ILE A 100 -13.02 7.76 7.75
N ARG A 101 -12.83 6.71 6.95
CA ARG A 101 -12.95 5.32 7.38
C ARG A 101 -11.70 4.57 6.99
N LEU A 102 -11.13 3.81 7.92
CA LEU A 102 -10.13 2.81 7.60
C LEU A 102 -10.81 1.65 6.84
N HIS A 103 -10.42 1.46 5.59
CA HIS A 103 -10.99 0.41 4.75
C HIS A 103 -10.28 -0.94 5.01
N HIS A 104 -8.95 -0.96 4.94
CA HIS A 104 -8.16 -2.15 5.27
C HIS A 104 -6.69 -1.77 5.52
N SER A 105 -5.96 -2.72 6.10
CA SER A 105 -4.51 -2.62 6.24
C SER A 105 -3.82 -3.91 5.83
N LYS A 106 -2.56 -3.80 5.40
CA LYS A 106 -1.71 -4.95 5.07
C LYS A 106 -0.24 -4.59 5.21
N LEU A 107 0.59 -5.54 5.61
CA LEU A 107 2.04 -5.42 5.54
C LEU A 107 2.56 -6.39 4.49
N ASN A 108 3.11 -5.86 3.42
CA ASN A 108 3.69 -6.62 2.32
C ASN A 108 5.20 -6.71 2.45
N PHE A 109 5.75 -7.87 2.16
CA PHE A 109 7.19 -8.11 2.13
C PHE A 109 7.63 -8.33 0.69
N LYS A 110 8.72 -7.68 0.28
CA LYS A 110 9.39 -7.91 -0.99
C LYS A 110 10.82 -8.37 -0.72
N TRP A 111 11.06 -9.66 -0.90
CA TRP A 111 12.36 -10.30 -0.65
C TRP A 111 13.34 -10.05 -1.79
N SER A 112 14.65 -10.19 -1.51
CA SER A 112 15.72 -10.10 -2.50
C SER A 112 15.63 -11.19 -3.58
N ASP A 113 15.36 -12.43 -3.14
CA ASP A 113 15.16 -13.55 -4.06
C ASP A 113 13.67 -13.89 -4.17
N GLY A 114 13.05 -13.63 -5.34
CA GLY A 114 11.63 -13.88 -5.58
C GLY A 114 10.70 -12.78 -5.10
N GLY A 115 11.24 -11.62 -4.73
CA GLY A 115 10.44 -10.39 -4.55
C GLY A 115 10.00 -9.85 -5.91
N GLU A 116 8.94 -10.44 -6.45
CA GLU A 116 8.44 -10.14 -7.80
C GLU A 116 8.00 -8.68 -7.95
N GLU A 117 7.90 -8.24 -9.20
CA GLU A 117 7.26 -6.98 -9.53
C GLU A 117 5.81 -6.96 -9.06
N ILE A 118 5.34 -5.78 -8.69
CA ILE A 118 3.91 -5.51 -8.65
C ILE A 118 3.59 -4.76 -9.93
N LYS A 119 2.91 -5.44 -10.85
CA LYS A 119 2.53 -4.87 -12.14
C LYS A 119 1.73 -3.59 -11.98
N TRP A 120 1.82 -2.71 -12.95
CA TRP A 120 1.07 -1.45 -12.97
C TRP A 120 -0.43 -1.71 -12.89
N HIS A 121 -1.11 -1.06 -11.94
CA HIS A 121 -2.54 -1.20 -11.70
C HIS A 121 -3.12 0.05 -11.05
N GLN A 122 -4.42 0.11 -11.00
CA GLN A 122 -5.19 1.05 -10.18
C GLN A 122 -5.90 0.26 -9.10
N ASP A 123 -6.05 0.83 -7.93
CA ASP A 123 -6.66 0.14 -6.78
C ASP A 123 -8.20 0.05 -6.88
N ILE A 124 -8.85 1.09 -7.43
CA ILE A 124 -10.32 1.19 -7.42
C ILE A 124 -11.05 0.03 -8.10
N PRO A 125 -10.52 -0.65 -9.15
CA PRO A 125 -11.18 -1.81 -9.71
C PRO A 125 -11.22 -3.04 -8.79
N PHE A 126 -10.31 -3.12 -7.80
CA PHE A 126 -10.31 -4.21 -6.81
C PHE A 126 -11.40 -4.03 -5.76
N TRP A 127 -11.69 -2.79 -5.40
CA TRP A 127 -12.66 -2.44 -4.36
C TRP A 127 -13.42 -1.16 -4.72
N PRO A 128 -14.37 -1.27 -5.70
CA PRO A 128 -15.12 -0.13 -6.20
C PRO A 128 -15.87 0.61 -5.09
N HIS A 129 -15.82 1.95 -5.14
CA HIS A 129 -16.55 2.84 -4.24
C HIS A 129 -17.43 3.81 -5.03
N SER A 130 -18.38 4.43 -4.34
CA SER A 130 -19.31 5.41 -4.93
C SER A 130 -18.65 6.73 -5.36
N ASN A 131 -17.41 6.98 -4.90
CA ASN A 131 -16.56 8.08 -5.33
C ASN A 131 -15.10 7.66 -5.38
N TYR A 132 -14.20 8.57 -5.77
CA TYR A 132 -12.76 8.30 -5.91
C TYR A 132 -11.93 8.91 -4.78
N SER A 133 -12.53 9.13 -3.61
CA SER A 133 -11.82 9.57 -2.41
C SER A 133 -10.85 8.53 -1.85
N PRO A 134 -11.05 7.20 -2.00
CA PRO A 134 -10.13 6.26 -1.38
C PRO A 134 -8.68 6.52 -1.77
N LEU A 135 -7.83 6.47 -0.77
CA LEU A 135 -6.38 6.60 -0.91
C LEU A 135 -5.67 5.54 -0.07
N THR A 136 -4.49 5.13 -0.51
CA THR A 136 -3.64 4.21 0.22
C THR A 136 -2.39 4.93 0.71
N ILE A 137 -2.11 4.81 2.01
CA ILE A 137 -0.92 5.34 2.66
C ILE A 137 0.01 4.19 2.97
N GLY A 138 1.22 4.23 2.41
CA GLY A 138 2.27 3.25 2.63
C GLY A 138 3.36 3.81 3.55
N VAL A 139 3.94 2.94 4.37
CA VAL A 139 5.07 3.27 5.25
C VAL A 139 6.18 2.25 5.04
N TYR A 140 7.35 2.72 4.65
CA TYR A 140 8.53 1.88 4.60
C TYR A 140 9.09 1.62 6.00
N LEU A 141 9.19 0.35 6.37
CA LEU A 141 9.79 -0.07 7.64
C LEU A 141 11.30 -0.36 7.52
N CYS A 142 11.92 0.03 6.42
CA CYS A 142 13.35 0.02 6.16
C CYS A 142 13.75 1.20 5.27
N ASP A 143 15.03 1.46 5.11
CA ASP A 143 15.53 2.38 4.08
C ASP A 143 15.28 1.76 2.70
N VAL A 144 14.80 2.56 1.75
CA VAL A 144 14.45 2.11 0.40
C VAL A 144 15.18 2.94 -0.64
N ASP A 145 15.95 2.26 -1.47
CA ASP A 145 16.68 2.79 -2.63
C ASP A 145 16.14 2.21 -3.96
N ASP A 146 16.83 2.51 -5.05
CA ASP A 146 16.44 2.08 -6.41
C ASP A 146 16.45 0.55 -6.59
N GLU A 147 17.36 -0.16 -5.91
CA GLU A 147 17.52 -1.60 -6.08
C GLU A 147 16.44 -2.40 -5.34
N MET A 148 15.81 -1.81 -4.33
CA MET A 148 14.81 -2.48 -3.47
C MET A 148 13.41 -2.57 -4.10
N GLY A 149 13.25 -2.15 -5.35
CA GLY A 149 11.96 -2.09 -6.03
C GLY A 149 10.99 -1.14 -5.33
N PRO A 150 11.31 0.15 -5.26
CA PRO A 150 10.44 1.15 -4.65
C PRO A 150 9.07 1.20 -5.34
N MET A 151 8.07 1.77 -4.68
CA MET A 151 6.79 2.05 -5.30
C MET A 151 6.96 3.14 -6.37
N GLY A 152 6.51 2.86 -7.58
CA GLY A 152 6.38 3.82 -8.66
C GLY A 152 4.94 4.24 -8.85
N VAL A 153 4.72 5.50 -9.21
CA VAL A 153 3.42 6.06 -9.54
C VAL A 153 3.53 6.86 -10.84
N TYR A 154 2.60 6.68 -11.75
CA TYR A 154 2.45 7.58 -12.89
C TYR A 154 1.73 8.87 -12.42
N ALA A 155 2.48 9.93 -12.21
CA ALA A 155 1.96 11.22 -11.75
C ALA A 155 0.88 11.75 -12.70
N GLY A 156 -0.25 12.18 -12.15
CA GLY A 156 -1.40 12.70 -12.90
C GLY A 156 -2.34 11.63 -13.48
N SER A 157 -1.98 10.34 -13.37
CA SER A 157 -2.78 9.24 -13.95
C SER A 157 -4.14 9.05 -13.28
N GLN A 158 -4.33 9.53 -12.05
CA GLN A 158 -5.63 9.49 -11.35
C GLN A 158 -6.72 10.30 -12.07
N LYS A 159 -6.34 11.27 -12.90
CA LYS A 159 -7.25 12.07 -13.74
C LYS A 159 -7.52 11.45 -15.10
N GLY A 160 -6.75 10.44 -15.47
CA GLY A 160 -6.80 9.79 -16.77
C GLY A 160 -7.82 8.65 -16.85
N THR A 161 -7.53 7.70 -17.72
CA THR A 161 -8.35 6.52 -17.98
C THR A 161 -8.47 5.62 -16.74
N LEU A 162 -9.67 5.09 -16.50
CA LEU A 162 -9.88 3.97 -15.59
C LEU A 162 -9.73 2.68 -16.40
N PHE A 163 -8.71 1.89 -16.09
CA PHE A 163 -8.40 0.65 -16.78
C PHE A 163 -9.19 -0.53 -16.18
N PRO A 164 -9.72 -1.43 -17.02
CA PRO A 164 -10.56 -2.55 -16.54
C PRO A 164 -9.75 -3.66 -15.85
N LEU A 165 -8.41 -3.65 -15.94
CA LEU A 165 -7.49 -4.68 -15.43
C LEU A 165 -7.88 -6.09 -15.89
N ARG A 166 -8.19 -6.22 -17.18
CA ARG A 166 -8.59 -7.46 -17.84
C ARG A 166 -7.78 -7.69 -19.10
N ASN A 167 -7.57 -8.95 -19.46
CA ASN A 167 -6.97 -9.29 -20.75
C ASN A 167 -8.00 -9.19 -21.91
N ASN A 168 -7.54 -9.45 -23.14
CA ASN A 168 -8.37 -9.38 -24.33
C ASN A 168 -9.55 -10.38 -24.32
N ASP A 169 -9.46 -11.46 -23.57
CA ASP A 169 -10.53 -12.45 -23.39
C ASP A 169 -11.53 -12.05 -22.29
N GLY A 170 -11.32 -10.87 -21.67
CA GLY A 170 -12.14 -10.36 -20.58
C GLY A 170 -11.84 -10.97 -19.21
N ALA A 171 -10.82 -11.83 -19.10
CA ALA A 171 -10.43 -12.41 -17.83
C ALA A 171 -9.70 -11.37 -16.96
N TRP A 172 -10.02 -11.39 -15.66
CA TRP A 172 -9.40 -10.51 -14.68
C TRP A 172 -7.91 -10.81 -14.52
N THR A 173 -7.06 -9.80 -14.68
CA THR A 173 -5.59 -9.90 -14.52
C THR A 173 -5.08 -9.16 -13.29
N GLY A 174 -5.85 -8.19 -12.80
CA GLY A 174 -5.42 -7.30 -11.72
C GLY A 174 -4.30 -6.34 -12.12
N ALA A 175 -4.01 -6.18 -13.41
CA ALA A 175 -2.94 -5.34 -13.91
C ALA A 175 -3.30 -4.74 -15.28
N LEU A 176 -2.66 -3.63 -15.63
CA LEU A 176 -2.71 -3.08 -16.99
C LEU A 176 -2.03 -4.07 -17.96
N SER A 177 -2.55 -4.16 -19.17
CA SER A 177 -1.88 -4.82 -20.29
C SER A 177 -0.65 -4.01 -20.77
N ASP A 178 0.26 -4.66 -21.48
CA ASP A 178 1.43 -3.98 -22.04
C ASP A 178 1.05 -2.82 -22.97
N ALA A 179 -0.06 -2.95 -23.73
CA ALA A 179 -0.58 -1.89 -24.58
C ALA A 179 -1.07 -0.68 -23.78
N GLU A 180 -1.78 -0.94 -22.65
CA GLU A 180 -2.23 0.12 -21.76
C GLU A 180 -1.06 0.82 -21.07
N VAL A 181 -0.06 0.06 -20.59
CA VAL A 181 1.18 0.63 -20.03
C VAL A 181 1.91 1.48 -21.09
N SER A 182 2.02 0.99 -22.31
CA SER A 182 2.68 1.72 -23.42
C SER A 182 1.95 3.01 -23.83
N SER A 183 0.67 3.17 -23.45
CA SER A 183 -0.08 4.42 -23.65
C SER A 183 0.24 5.50 -22.62
N LEU A 184 0.92 5.14 -21.54
CA LEU A 184 1.34 6.08 -20.49
C LEU A 184 2.75 6.63 -20.80
N SER A 185 2.98 7.87 -20.40
CA SER A 185 4.28 8.55 -20.60
C SER A 185 5.28 8.15 -19.51
N PRO A 186 6.35 7.38 -19.81
CA PRO A 186 7.28 6.89 -18.79
C PRO A 186 7.98 8.02 -18.00
N GLU A 187 8.14 9.20 -18.61
CA GLU A 187 8.71 10.38 -17.94
C GLU A 187 7.86 10.88 -16.76
N ASN A 188 6.61 10.45 -16.66
CA ASN A 188 5.72 10.77 -15.55
C ASN A 188 5.84 9.80 -14.36
N ILE A 189 6.68 8.77 -14.47
CA ILE A 189 6.91 7.86 -13.34
C ILE A 189 7.67 8.61 -12.25
N ARG A 190 7.17 8.47 -11.02
CA ARG A 190 7.82 8.96 -9.80
C ARG A 190 8.05 7.80 -8.85
N TRP A 191 9.31 7.56 -8.51
CA TRP A 191 9.72 6.50 -7.60
C TRP A 191 9.78 7.03 -6.18
N CYS A 192 8.99 6.45 -5.28
CA CYS A 192 8.97 6.81 -3.88
C CYS A 192 10.09 6.08 -3.13
N LYS A 193 11.12 6.81 -2.73
CA LYS A 193 12.32 6.32 -2.03
C LYS A 193 12.60 7.16 -0.80
N GLY A 194 13.38 6.63 0.12
CA GLY A 194 13.83 7.40 1.28
C GLY A 194 14.20 6.52 2.48
N PRO A 195 14.55 7.15 3.60
CA PRO A 195 14.90 6.44 4.81
C PRO A 195 13.68 5.73 5.41
N ARG A 196 13.94 4.79 6.30
CA ARG A 196 12.92 4.15 7.14
C ARG A 196 11.98 5.19 7.76
N GLY A 197 10.68 4.94 7.73
CA GLY A 197 9.66 5.92 8.13
C GLY A 197 9.23 6.87 7.02
N THR A 198 9.71 6.67 5.78
CA THR A 198 9.15 7.37 4.61
C THR A 198 7.71 6.95 4.40
N VAL A 199 6.83 7.94 4.22
CA VAL A 199 5.42 7.75 3.92
C VAL A 199 5.16 7.99 2.44
N THR A 200 4.41 7.10 1.82
CA THR A 200 3.89 7.24 0.46
C THR A 200 2.38 7.36 0.50
N VAL A 201 1.79 8.16 -0.37
CA VAL A 201 0.34 8.26 -0.52
C VAL A 201 0.00 8.13 -2.00
N HIS A 202 -1.03 7.37 -2.34
CA HIS A 202 -1.56 7.35 -3.70
C HIS A 202 -3.08 7.26 -3.72
N ASN A 203 -3.68 7.97 -4.66
CA ASN A 203 -5.12 7.91 -4.93
C ASN A 203 -5.50 6.55 -5.52
N CYS A 204 -6.69 6.05 -5.24
CA CYS A 204 -7.19 4.76 -5.74
C CYS A 204 -7.21 4.64 -7.28
N ARG A 205 -7.20 5.74 -8.01
CA ARG A 205 -7.11 5.79 -9.48
C ARG A 205 -5.70 6.01 -10.00
N ALA A 206 -4.73 6.36 -9.16
CA ALA A 206 -3.35 6.51 -9.61
C ALA A 206 -2.79 5.17 -10.07
N VAL A 207 -2.26 5.11 -11.29
CA VAL A 207 -1.56 3.93 -11.80
C VAL A 207 -0.25 3.81 -11.03
N HIS A 208 -0.08 2.69 -10.34
CA HIS A 208 1.09 2.44 -9.51
C HIS A 208 1.55 0.99 -9.61
N GLY A 209 2.77 0.76 -9.21
CA GLY A 209 3.39 -0.56 -9.24
C GLY A 209 4.75 -0.55 -8.54
N SER A 210 5.52 -1.61 -8.68
CA SER A 210 6.90 -1.63 -8.17
C SER A 210 7.72 -2.69 -8.88
N GLU A 211 8.95 -2.36 -9.22
CA GLU A 211 9.90 -3.32 -9.81
C GLU A 211 10.28 -4.45 -8.84
N PRO A 212 10.90 -5.53 -9.33
CA PRO A 212 11.49 -6.55 -8.48
C PRO A 212 12.51 -5.96 -7.50
N ASN A 213 12.65 -6.58 -6.34
CA ASN A 213 13.73 -6.26 -5.41
C ASN A 213 15.02 -6.95 -5.87
N ARG A 214 15.99 -6.18 -6.34
CA ARG A 214 17.31 -6.65 -6.80
C ARG A 214 18.39 -6.53 -5.73
N SER A 215 18.04 -5.96 -4.57
CA SER A 215 18.97 -5.82 -3.44
C SER A 215 19.08 -7.12 -2.63
N THR A 216 20.00 -7.15 -1.69
CA THR A 216 20.14 -8.26 -0.70
C THR A 216 19.28 -8.09 0.54
N ARG A 217 18.42 -7.06 0.58
CA ARG A 217 17.61 -6.68 1.75
C ARG A 217 16.12 -6.89 1.48
N MET A 218 15.39 -7.28 2.49
CA MET A 218 13.92 -7.34 2.48
C MET A 218 13.33 -5.91 2.52
N ARG A 219 12.29 -5.66 1.75
CA ARG A 219 11.54 -4.39 1.75
C ARG A 219 10.13 -4.58 2.30
N PRO A 220 9.90 -4.38 3.61
CA PRO A 220 8.57 -4.33 4.19
C PRO A 220 7.90 -2.99 3.91
N LEU A 221 6.63 -3.04 3.47
CA LEU A 221 5.78 -1.88 3.22
C LEU A 221 4.43 -2.08 3.92
N LEU A 222 4.19 -1.31 4.95
CA LEU A 222 2.92 -1.27 5.68
C LEU A 222 1.96 -0.33 4.96
N LEU A 223 0.78 -0.80 4.63
CA LEU A 223 -0.23 -0.10 3.84
C LEU A 223 -1.54 0.02 4.62
N HIS A 224 -2.12 1.22 4.61
CA HIS A 224 -3.44 1.52 5.14
C HIS A 224 -4.25 2.24 4.07
N THR A 225 -5.44 1.75 3.78
CA THR A 225 -6.36 2.39 2.84
C THR A 225 -7.49 3.06 3.60
N TYR A 226 -7.69 4.34 3.33
CA TYR A 226 -8.78 5.15 3.89
C TYR A 226 -9.72 5.60 2.78
N ALA A 227 -10.97 5.84 3.14
CA ALA A 227 -11.99 6.41 2.28
C ALA A 227 -12.74 7.52 3.01
N ALA A 228 -13.24 8.53 2.33
CA ALA A 228 -14.13 9.52 2.91
C ALA A 228 -15.42 8.85 3.45
N GLY A 229 -16.02 9.41 4.48
CA GLY A 229 -17.19 8.85 5.14
C GLY A 229 -18.40 8.64 4.23
N ASP A 230 -18.51 9.42 3.17
CA ASP A 230 -19.56 9.31 2.15
C ASP A 230 -19.26 8.28 1.03
N ALA A 231 -18.01 7.82 0.92
CA ALA A 231 -17.61 6.79 -0.03
C ALA A 231 -18.16 5.42 0.39
N LYS A 232 -19.09 4.86 -0.39
CA LYS A 232 -19.72 3.57 -0.09
C LYS A 232 -19.11 2.49 -0.99
N PRO A 233 -18.70 1.34 -0.46
CA PRO A 233 -18.33 0.19 -1.28
C PRO A 233 -19.49 -0.21 -2.19
N LEU A 234 -19.22 -0.44 -3.48
CA LEU A 234 -20.20 -0.88 -4.45
C LEU A 234 -20.31 -2.41 -4.56
N THR A 235 -19.31 -3.14 -4.06
CA THR A 235 -19.29 -4.59 -3.97
C THR A 235 -18.91 -4.99 -2.55
N GLY A 236 -19.67 -5.89 -1.92
CA GLY A 236 -19.46 -6.28 -0.52
C GLY A 236 -18.30 -7.26 -0.28
N ILE A 237 -17.55 -7.64 -1.31
CA ILE A 237 -16.54 -8.69 -1.22
C ILE A 237 -15.30 -8.29 -2.03
N MET A 238 -14.12 -8.34 -1.41
CA MET A 238 -12.82 -8.27 -2.07
C MET A 238 -12.09 -9.59 -1.85
N ASP A 239 -11.71 -10.30 -2.93
CA ASP A 239 -10.99 -11.57 -2.88
C ASP A 239 -11.59 -12.60 -1.90
N GLY A 240 -12.94 -12.62 -1.79
CA GLY A 240 -13.64 -13.52 -0.87
C GLY A 240 -13.66 -13.10 0.60
N ILE A 241 -13.09 -11.93 0.94
CA ILE A 241 -13.06 -11.42 2.31
C ILE A 241 -14.13 -10.32 2.47
N PRO A 242 -15.10 -10.48 3.38
CA PRO A 242 -16.06 -9.43 3.68
C PRO A 242 -15.38 -8.23 4.36
N PHE A 243 -15.72 -7.01 3.93
CA PHE A 243 -15.21 -5.79 4.54
C PHE A 243 -15.92 -5.45 5.83
N SER A 244 -15.15 -5.16 6.87
CA SER A 244 -15.61 -4.33 7.97
C SER A 244 -15.12 -2.89 7.76
N ASN A 245 -16.01 -1.96 7.46
CA ASN A 245 -15.68 -0.54 7.51
C ASN A 245 -15.55 -0.15 8.99
N ILE A 246 -14.33 0.09 9.43
CA ILE A 246 -14.07 0.64 10.75
C ILE A 246 -14.13 2.16 10.61
N MET A 247 -15.06 2.80 11.34
CA MET A 247 -15.08 4.25 11.48
C MET A 247 -13.87 4.67 12.31
N VAL A 248 -13.08 5.63 11.84
CA VAL A 248 -11.93 6.22 12.55
C VAL A 248 -12.36 7.44 13.33
#